data_a1fa8627086b8beb48a558b2770b9fab
#
_entry.id   a1fa8627086b8beb48a558b2770b9fab
#
_cell.length_a   1.000
_cell.length_b   1.000
_cell.length_c   1.000
_cell.angle_alpha   90.00
_cell.angle_beta   90.00
_cell.angle_gamma   90.00
#
_symmetry.space_group_name_H-M   'P 1'
#
loop_
_entity.id
_entity.type
_entity.pdbx_description
1 polymer ?
#
loop_
_entity_poly.entity_id
_entity_poly.type
_entity_poly.pdbx_seq_one_letter_code
_entity_poly.pdbx_strand_id
1 'polypeptide(L)'
;MKQHTAISIRDLVKEFVTPEGEPVRVLDGVNFDVYRGETLVIMGGSGCGKSTLLNCLISEYTVDGGRILYQTKDMAEPVDLCTMDETALNTLRTRFGILFQSGALFNSMTVAENIALPLTEHSYVDPSIIDIVVTLKLQQVKMLAHRNKMPAQLSGGQKKRAGLARATALDPEILFYDEPSAGLDPVTSAAIDELMMDLSKKLQVTSVVVTHEMDSAFRIADRMVMLDKGRVLKIGRRAEFQAIRDAPPESLNSLDDRLMHQFLNGTSDGPITDAEGMTEFEKLIISGE
;
A
#
# COMPACT_ATOMS: atom_id res chain seq x y z
N MET A 1 -26.19 -2.49 0.65
CA MET A 1 -25.63 -1.82 1.87
C MET A 1 -24.80 -0.65 1.40
N LYS A 2 -24.93 0.55 2.01
CA LYS A 2 -24.02 1.67 1.72
C LYS A 2 -22.62 1.26 2.18
N GLN A 3 -21.66 1.27 1.25
CA GLN A 3 -20.25 1.09 1.61
C GLN A 3 -19.81 2.34 2.39
N HIS A 4 -19.28 2.15 3.60
CA HIS A 4 -18.74 3.24 4.39
C HIS A 4 -17.30 3.49 3.95
N THR A 5 -17.00 4.72 3.61
CA THR A 5 -15.64 5.15 3.24
C THR A 5 -14.74 5.21 4.48
N ALA A 6 -13.53 4.65 4.38
CA ALA A 6 -12.49 4.77 5.39
C ALA A 6 -11.50 5.89 5.04
N ILE A 7 -11.12 5.98 3.75
CA ILE A 7 -10.24 7.03 3.23
C ILE A 7 -10.86 7.57 1.95
N SER A 8 -10.84 8.89 1.81
CA SER A 8 -11.30 9.58 0.61
C SER A 8 -10.21 10.52 0.11
N ILE A 9 -9.72 10.28 -1.10
CA ILE A 9 -8.68 11.06 -1.75
C ILE A 9 -9.34 11.93 -2.81
N ARG A 10 -9.08 13.25 -2.77
CA ARG A 10 -9.68 14.22 -3.67
C ARG A 10 -8.62 15.17 -4.24
N ASP A 11 -8.48 15.16 -5.55
CA ASP A 11 -7.61 16.03 -6.35
C ASP A 11 -6.17 16.11 -5.82
N LEU A 12 -5.65 14.96 -5.33
CA LEU A 12 -4.38 14.88 -4.64
C LEU A 12 -3.23 15.20 -5.59
N VAL A 13 -2.41 16.18 -5.22
CA VAL A 13 -1.20 16.59 -5.93
C VAL A 13 0.00 16.48 -5.02
N LYS A 14 1.10 15.93 -5.56
CA LYS A 14 2.40 15.92 -4.90
C LYS A 14 3.49 16.29 -5.89
N GLU A 15 4.29 17.28 -5.52
CA GLU A 15 5.44 17.76 -6.28
C GLU A 15 6.72 17.58 -5.48
N PHE A 16 7.81 17.37 -6.17
CA PHE A 16 9.16 17.40 -5.62
C PHE A 16 10.00 18.37 -6.42
N VAL A 17 11.02 18.93 -5.79
CA VAL A 17 11.97 19.82 -6.46
C VAL A 17 13.20 19.00 -6.82
N THR A 18 13.59 19.04 -8.10
CA THR A 18 14.84 18.39 -8.56
C THR A 18 16.06 19.10 -7.99
N PRO A 19 17.27 18.50 -8.03
CA PRO A 19 18.51 19.18 -7.65
C PRO A 19 18.77 20.47 -8.44
N GLU A 20 18.22 20.57 -9.66
CA GLU A 20 18.32 21.73 -10.56
C GLU A 20 17.30 22.83 -10.20
N GLY A 21 16.39 22.57 -9.26
CA GLY A 21 15.36 23.51 -8.80
C GLY A 21 14.04 23.45 -9.58
N GLU A 22 13.88 22.50 -10.50
CA GLU A 22 12.66 22.35 -11.28
C GLU A 22 11.60 21.53 -10.51
N PRO A 23 10.32 21.95 -10.50
CA PRO A 23 9.24 21.17 -9.89
C PRO A 23 8.87 19.97 -10.77
N VAL A 24 8.85 18.79 -10.18
CA VAL A 24 8.38 17.56 -10.81
C VAL A 24 7.11 17.10 -10.10
N ARG A 25 5.99 17.08 -10.81
CA ARG A 25 4.71 16.60 -10.31
C ARG A 25 4.67 15.07 -10.41
N VAL A 26 4.65 14.41 -9.25
CA VAL A 26 4.64 12.95 -9.12
C VAL A 26 3.23 12.40 -8.96
N LEU A 27 2.34 13.14 -8.31
CA LEU A 27 0.90 12.85 -8.27
C LEU A 27 0.15 14.05 -8.83
N ASP A 28 -0.82 13.78 -9.72
CA ASP A 28 -1.52 14.81 -10.47
C ASP A 28 -3.03 14.55 -10.48
N GLY A 29 -3.72 15.10 -9.48
CA GLY A 29 -5.17 15.04 -9.37
C GLY A 29 -5.71 13.63 -9.08
N VAL A 30 -5.06 12.89 -8.18
CA VAL A 30 -5.48 11.52 -7.82
C VAL A 30 -6.80 11.56 -7.03
N ASN A 31 -7.78 10.78 -7.48
CA ASN A 31 -9.13 10.70 -6.91
C ASN A 31 -9.59 9.26 -6.76
N PHE A 32 -9.86 8.81 -5.55
CA PHE A 32 -10.57 7.55 -5.26
C PHE A 32 -10.96 7.43 -3.79
N ASP A 33 -11.82 6.43 -3.51
CA ASP A 33 -12.23 6.07 -2.16
C ASP A 33 -11.74 4.68 -1.79
N VAL A 34 -11.35 4.50 -0.51
CA VAL A 34 -11.11 3.20 0.13
C VAL A 34 -12.28 2.93 1.07
N TYR A 35 -12.93 1.76 0.92
CA TYR A 35 -14.07 1.40 1.75
C TYR A 35 -13.65 0.57 2.95
N ARG A 36 -14.42 0.67 4.03
CA ARG A 36 -14.14 -0.09 5.27
C ARG A 36 -14.19 -1.60 5.03
N GLY A 37 -13.17 -2.29 5.51
CA GLY A 37 -13.06 -3.73 5.46
C GLY A 37 -12.69 -4.31 4.09
N GLU A 38 -12.43 -3.46 3.07
CA GLU A 38 -11.91 -3.95 1.79
C GLU A 38 -10.38 -4.05 1.80
N THR A 39 -9.86 -4.85 0.91
CA THR A 39 -8.47 -4.83 0.49
C THR A 39 -8.40 -4.10 -0.86
N LEU A 40 -7.90 -2.86 -0.85
CA LEU A 40 -7.64 -2.09 -2.06
C LEU A 40 -6.17 -2.27 -2.45
N VAL A 41 -5.91 -2.72 -3.68
CA VAL A 41 -4.56 -2.84 -4.22
C VAL A 41 -4.27 -1.70 -5.19
N ILE A 42 -3.17 -1.00 -4.97
CA ILE A 42 -2.65 0.07 -5.83
C ILE A 42 -1.49 -0.51 -6.62
N MET A 43 -1.62 -0.51 -7.94
CA MET A 43 -0.63 -1.04 -8.87
C MET A 43 -0.24 -0.02 -9.93
N GLY A 44 0.80 -0.34 -10.71
CA GLY A 44 1.30 0.48 -11.81
C GLY A 44 2.79 0.30 -12.02
N GLY A 45 3.32 0.84 -13.10
CA GLY A 45 4.73 0.74 -13.47
C GLY A 45 5.69 1.36 -12.43
N SER A 46 6.98 1.10 -12.60
CA SER A 46 8.01 1.76 -11.78
C SER A 46 7.94 3.27 -12.00
N GLY A 47 8.08 4.05 -10.93
CA GLY A 47 8.06 5.52 -11.01
C GLY A 47 6.67 6.15 -11.20
N CYS A 48 5.57 5.41 -11.33
CA CYS A 48 4.23 5.98 -11.55
C CYS A 48 3.63 6.70 -10.32
N GLY A 49 4.31 6.72 -9.16
CA GLY A 49 3.87 7.46 -7.97
C GLY A 49 3.29 6.61 -6.82
N LYS A 50 3.29 5.26 -6.89
CA LYS A 50 2.69 4.37 -5.86
C LYS A 50 3.22 4.62 -4.44
N SER A 51 4.54 4.57 -4.27
CA SER A 51 5.17 4.79 -2.95
C SER A 51 4.98 6.23 -2.48
N THR A 52 4.97 7.20 -3.41
CA THR A 52 4.65 8.60 -3.09
C THR A 52 3.22 8.72 -2.57
N LEU A 53 2.26 8.08 -3.24
CA LEU A 53 0.86 8.05 -2.80
C LEU A 53 0.73 7.41 -1.42
N LEU A 54 1.36 6.25 -1.21
CA LEU A 54 1.36 5.59 0.10
C LEU A 54 1.93 6.51 1.19
N ASN A 55 3.07 7.17 0.93
CA ASN A 55 3.70 8.08 1.89
C ASN A 55 2.84 9.32 2.17
N CYS A 56 2.06 9.81 1.21
CA CYS A 56 1.06 10.84 1.46
C CYS A 56 -0.10 10.31 2.33
N LEU A 57 -0.57 9.08 2.09
CA LEU A 57 -1.65 8.47 2.87
C LEU A 57 -1.24 8.25 4.33
N ILE A 58 -0.02 7.82 4.61
CA ILE A 58 0.47 7.63 5.99
C ILE A 58 1.01 8.93 6.61
N SER A 59 0.89 10.05 5.89
CA SER A 59 1.37 11.39 6.29
C SER A 59 2.88 11.49 6.54
N GLU A 60 3.66 10.67 5.85
CA GLU A 60 5.12 10.82 5.78
C GLU A 60 5.50 11.99 4.87
N TYR A 61 4.73 12.21 3.79
CA TYR A 61 4.87 13.36 2.91
C TYR A 61 3.66 14.29 3.06
N THR A 62 3.93 15.58 3.16
CA THR A 62 2.92 16.62 2.99
C THR A 62 2.45 16.66 1.54
N VAL A 63 1.18 16.99 1.32
CA VAL A 63 0.60 17.15 -0.01
C VAL A 63 0.69 18.61 -0.46
N ASP A 64 0.81 18.84 -1.77
CA ASP A 64 0.91 20.19 -2.35
C ASP A 64 -0.44 20.68 -2.88
N GLY A 65 -1.43 19.78 -3.00
CA GLY A 65 -2.81 20.10 -3.35
C GLY A 65 -3.78 18.96 -3.09
N GLY A 66 -5.05 19.28 -3.06
CA GLY A 66 -6.11 18.30 -2.79
C GLY A 66 -6.31 18.01 -1.31
N ARG A 67 -6.96 16.85 -1.01
CA ARG A 67 -7.32 16.45 0.36
C ARG A 67 -7.25 14.95 0.53
N ILE A 68 -6.92 14.52 1.76
CA ILE A 68 -7.00 13.13 2.21
C ILE A 68 -7.87 13.09 3.45
N LEU A 69 -9.09 12.58 3.30
CA LEU A 69 -10.08 12.52 4.37
C LEU A 69 -10.09 11.12 4.98
N TYR A 70 -9.95 11.05 6.30
CA TYR A 70 -10.05 9.82 7.07
C TYR A 70 -11.33 9.79 7.89
N GLN A 71 -11.97 8.62 7.95
CA GLN A 71 -13.09 8.37 8.84
C GLN A 71 -12.91 7.01 9.52
N THR A 72 -12.42 7.01 10.77
CA THR A 72 -12.34 5.82 11.62
C THR A 72 -13.70 5.51 12.27
N LYS A 73 -13.83 4.33 12.91
CA LYS A 73 -15.11 3.89 13.50
C LYS A 73 -15.65 4.86 14.54
N ASP A 74 -14.76 5.50 15.29
CA ASP A 74 -15.10 6.41 16.39
C ASP A 74 -15.30 7.87 15.95
N MET A 75 -15.11 8.18 14.67
CA MET A 75 -15.27 9.53 14.13
C MET A 75 -16.67 9.74 13.56
N ALA A 76 -17.38 10.74 14.06
CA ALA A 76 -18.69 11.13 13.53
C ALA A 76 -18.59 11.70 12.11
N GLU A 77 -17.55 12.51 11.85
CA GLU A 77 -17.27 13.17 10.57
C GLU A 77 -15.85 12.82 10.09
N PRO A 78 -15.63 12.81 8.77
CA PRO A 78 -14.28 12.66 8.21
C PRO A 78 -13.37 13.80 8.65
N VAL A 79 -12.10 13.50 8.90
CA VAL A 79 -11.06 14.50 9.19
C VAL A 79 -10.11 14.62 8.01
N ASP A 80 -9.68 15.84 7.71
CA ASP A 80 -8.72 16.10 6.64
C ASP A 80 -7.30 16.03 7.19
N LEU A 81 -6.57 14.99 6.80
CA LEU A 81 -5.18 14.76 7.20
C LEU A 81 -4.28 15.98 6.90
N CYS A 82 -4.56 16.69 5.80
CA CYS A 82 -3.74 17.81 5.34
C CYS A 82 -3.84 19.06 6.24
N THR A 83 -4.86 19.12 7.11
CA THR A 83 -5.11 20.27 7.99
C THR A 83 -4.87 19.96 9.47
N MET A 84 -4.48 18.71 9.80
CA MET A 84 -4.25 18.29 11.19
C MET A 84 -2.94 18.87 11.72
N ASP A 85 -2.96 19.25 13.00
CA ASP A 85 -1.73 19.50 13.74
C ASP A 85 -1.00 18.18 14.08
N GLU A 86 0.25 18.28 14.51
CA GLU A 86 1.08 17.08 14.79
C GLU A 86 0.49 16.20 15.89
N THR A 87 -0.19 16.77 16.88
CA THR A 87 -0.79 16.00 17.99
C THR A 87 -1.98 15.18 17.52
N ALA A 88 -2.88 15.80 16.76
CA ALA A 88 -4.02 15.12 16.14
C ALA A 88 -3.55 14.06 15.13
N LEU A 89 -2.51 14.37 14.35
CA LEU A 89 -1.91 13.49 13.38
C LEU A 89 -1.30 12.24 14.03
N ASN A 90 -0.56 12.42 15.14
CA ASN A 90 -0.01 11.31 15.90
C ASN A 90 -1.10 10.42 16.51
N THR A 91 -2.20 11.01 16.95
CA THR A 91 -3.38 10.25 17.40
C THR A 91 -4.01 9.46 16.24
N LEU A 92 -4.12 10.02 15.05
CA LEU A 92 -4.63 9.31 13.88
C LEU A 92 -3.67 8.17 13.47
N ARG A 93 -2.36 8.41 13.50
CA ARG A 93 -1.33 7.40 13.17
C ARG A 93 -1.40 6.15 14.06
N THR A 94 -1.87 6.24 15.30
CA THR A 94 -2.09 5.04 16.13
C THR A 94 -3.19 4.11 15.60
N ARG A 95 -4.05 4.61 14.73
CA ARG A 95 -5.08 3.82 14.04
C ARG A 95 -4.56 3.14 12.78
N PHE A 96 -3.30 3.37 12.42
CA PHE A 96 -2.65 2.78 11.25
C PHE A 96 -1.68 1.69 11.69
N GLY A 97 -1.62 0.62 10.90
CA GLY A 97 -0.51 -0.31 10.94
C GLY A 97 0.20 -0.26 9.59
N ILE A 98 1.53 -0.31 9.59
CA ILE A 98 2.32 -0.19 8.37
C ILE A 98 3.29 -1.36 8.28
N LEU A 99 3.23 -2.11 7.18
CA LEU A 99 4.25 -3.08 6.79
C LEU A 99 5.08 -2.52 5.64
N PHE A 100 6.29 -2.12 5.92
CA PHE A 100 7.26 -1.65 4.92
C PHE A 100 7.89 -2.81 4.15
N GLN A 101 8.42 -2.52 2.97
CA GLN A 101 9.05 -3.47 2.07
C GLN A 101 10.16 -4.31 2.74
N SER A 102 10.99 -3.75 3.59
CA SER A 102 12.03 -4.49 4.33
C SER A 102 11.54 -5.15 5.62
N GLY A 103 10.26 -4.95 5.99
CA GLY A 103 9.72 -5.25 7.33
C GLY A 103 10.11 -4.19 8.38
N ALA A 104 11.12 -3.36 8.12
CA ALA A 104 11.60 -2.22 8.92
C ALA A 104 11.76 -2.51 10.43
N LEU A 105 12.20 -3.74 10.79
CA LEU A 105 12.44 -4.10 12.20
C LEU A 105 13.69 -3.37 12.74
N PHE A 106 13.63 -2.94 13.97
CA PHE A 106 14.79 -2.40 14.68
C PHE A 106 15.80 -3.52 14.95
N ASN A 107 16.97 -3.42 14.35
CA ASN A 107 18.01 -4.45 14.42
C ASN A 107 18.62 -4.63 15.82
N SER A 108 18.48 -3.64 16.69
CA SER A 108 18.93 -3.65 18.08
C SER A 108 17.93 -4.29 19.05
N MET A 109 16.77 -4.71 18.55
CA MET A 109 15.67 -5.27 19.34
C MET A 109 15.34 -6.68 18.86
N THR A 110 14.96 -7.56 19.79
CA THR A 110 14.38 -8.88 19.48
C THR A 110 13.04 -8.73 18.74
N VAL A 111 12.53 -9.82 18.21
CA VAL A 111 11.19 -9.86 17.60
C VAL A 111 10.12 -9.43 18.58
N ALA A 112 10.17 -9.93 19.84
CA ALA A 112 9.21 -9.56 20.87
C ALA A 112 9.27 -8.06 21.20
N GLU A 113 10.45 -7.49 21.38
CA GLU A 113 10.66 -6.06 21.66
C GLU A 113 10.17 -5.18 20.49
N ASN A 114 10.42 -5.59 19.23
CA ASN A 114 9.88 -4.90 18.07
C ASN A 114 8.35 -4.81 18.07
N ILE A 115 7.67 -5.87 18.52
CA ILE A 115 6.19 -5.90 18.57
C ILE A 115 5.68 -5.15 19.81
N ALA A 116 6.41 -5.20 20.93
CA ALA A 116 6.08 -4.48 22.14
C ALA A 116 6.20 -2.95 21.99
N LEU A 117 7.13 -2.48 21.15
CA LEU A 117 7.48 -1.06 21.02
C LEU A 117 6.26 -0.15 20.79
N PRO A 118 5.38 -0.37 19.81
CA PRO A 118 4.19 0.48 19.63
C PRO A 118 3.28 0.51 20.86
N LEU A 119 3.16 -0.59 21.58
CA LEU A 119 2.35 -0.67 22.80
C LEU A 119 2.98 0.14 23.93
N THR A 120 4.30 0.07 24.10
CA THR A 120 5.06 0.81 25.12
C THR A 120 4.98 2.32 24.88
N GLU A 121 5.09 2.75 23.62
CA GLU A 121 5.13 4.19 23.28
C GLU A 121 3.74 4.84 23.22
N HIS A 122 2.69 4.09 22.87
CA HIS A 122 1.37 4.65 22.56
C HIS A 122 0.24 4.13 23.45
N SER A 123 0.55 3.33 24.50
CA SER A 123 -0.46 2.88 25.45
C SER A 123 0.05 2.95 26.89
N TYR A 124 -0.88 3.10 27.84
CA TYR A 124 -0.60 3.06 29.28
C TYR A 124 -0.86 1.67 29.87
N VAL A 125 -0.60 0.63 29.09
CA VAL A 125 -0.90 -0.75 29.46
C VAL A 125 0.24 -1.32 30.31
N ASP A 126 -0.12 -2.11 31.32
CA ASP A 126 0.86 -2.78 32.20
C ASP A 126 1.80 -3.70 31.36
N PRO A 127 3.11 -3.75 31.67
CA PRO A 127 4.06 -4.59 30.95
C PRO A 127 3.67 -6.08 30.87
N SER A 128 2.97 -6.61 31.86
CA SER A 128 2.48 -8.00 31.86
C SER A 128 1.40 -8.21 30.76
N ILE A 129 0.56 -7.22 30.53
CA ILE A 129 -0.46 -7.24 29.47
C ILE A 129 0.22 -7.08 28.11
N ILE A 130 1.24 -6.22 28.01
CA ILE A 130 2.03 -6.07 26.77
C ILE A 130 2.62 -7.43 26.36
N ASP A 131 3.19 -8.21 27.28
CA ASP A 131 3.74 -9.54 26.98
C ASP A 131 2.67 -10.53 26.46
N ILE A 132 1.47 -10.47 27.04
CA ILE A 132 0.33 -11.26 26.56
C ILE A 132 -0.04 -10.86 25.13
N VAL A 133 -0.17 -9.55 24.84
CA VAL A 133 -0.49 -9.05 23.50
C VAL A 133 0.59 -9.47 22.49
N VAL A 134 1.87 -9.28 22.81
CA VAL A 134 3.01 -9.70 21.99
C VAL A 134 2.92 -11.20 21.67
N THR A 135 2.63 -12.02 22.67
CA THR A 135 2.47 -13.46 22.51
C THR A 135 1.33 -13.80 21.53
N LEU A 136 0.17 -13.15 21.67
CA LEU A 136 -0.97 -13.33 20.78
C LEU A 136 -0.65 -12.92 19.34
N LYS A 137 -0.01 -11.75 19.16
CA LYS A 137 0.39 -11.26 17.83
C LYS A 137 1.39 -12.20 17.16
N LEU A 138 2.37 -12.70 17.92
CA LEU A 138 3.33 -13.70 17.40
C LEU A 138 2.67 -15.02 17.03
N GLN A 139 1.66 -15.47 17.77
CA GLN A 139 0.87 -16.67 17.41
C GLN A 139 0.10 -16.47 16.11
N GLN A 140 -0.54 -15.29 15.92
CA GLN A 140 -1.31 -14.96 14.71
C GLN A 140 -0.45 -15.06 13.45
N VAL A 141 0.82 -14.64 13.52
CA VAL A 141 1.75 -14.70 12.38
C VAL A 141 2.63 -15.95 12.36
N LYS A 142 2.42 -16.91 13.26
CA LYS A 142 3.20 -18.17 13.40
C LYS A 142 4.68 -17.91 13.69
N MET A 143 4.99 -16.93 14.54
CA MET A 143 6.36 -16.53 14.88
C MET A 143 6.72 -16.71 16.37
N LEU A 144 5.86 -17.33 17.18
CA LEU A 144 6.08 -17.44 18.64
C LEU A 144 7.43 -18.10 19.00
N ALA A 145 7.85 -19.13 18.28
CA ALA A 145 9.14 -19.80 18.48
C ALA A 145 10.36 -18.89 18.19
N HIS A 146 10.13 -17.76 17.55
CA HIS A 146 11.19 -16.81 17.15
C HIS A 146 11.18 -15.53 18.00
N ARG A 147 10.39 -15.45 19.09
CA ARG A 147 10.18 -14.23 19.87
C ARG A 147 11.46 -13.56 20.37
N ASN A 148 12.48 -14.36 20.73
CA ASN A 148 13.76 -13.89 21.30
C ASN A 148 14.86 -13.74 20.23
N LYS A 149 14.57 -13.98 18.95
CA LYS A 149 15.54 -13.79 17.88
C LYS A 149 15.70 -12.33 17.52
N MET A 150 16.90 -11.98 17.09
CA MET A 150 17.19 -10.69 16.46
C MET A 150 16.80 -10.70 15.00
N PRO A 151 16.45 -9.56 14.37
CA PRO A 151 16.09 -9.50 12.95
C PRO A 151 17.14 -10.10 12.01
N ALA A 152 18.44 -9.99 12.34
CA ALA A 152 19.51 -10.58 11.56
C ALA A 152 19.47 -12.13 11.49
N GLN A 153 18.77 -12.77 12.41
CA GLN A 153 18.62 -14.24 12.49
C GLN A 153 17.37 -14.76 11.75
N LEU A 154 16.63 -13.87 11.10
CA LEU A 154 15.37 -14.18 10.43
C LEU A 154 15.55 -14.25 8.90
N SER A 155 14.82 -15.16 8.26
CA SER A 155 14.63 -15.13 6.80
C SER A 155 13.78 -13.93 6.36
N GLY A 156 13.77 -13.59 5.07
CA GLY A 156 12.97 -12.50 4.52
C GLY A 156 11.47 -12.63 4.87
N GLY A 157 10.89 -13.81 4.67
CA GLY A 157 9.49 -14.07 5.02
C GLY A 157 9.22 -13.99 6.53
N GLN A 158 10.17 -14.41 7.37
CA GLN A 158 10.07 -14.26 8.83
C GLN A 158 10.12 -12.79 9.26
N LYS A 159 10.96 -11.95 8.62
CA LYS A 159 10.98 -10.50 8.86
C LYS A 159 9.64 -9.85 8.50
N LYS A 160 9.05 -10.23 7.35
CA LYS A 160 7.71 -9.75 6.95
C LYS A 160 6.64 -10.14 7.97
N ARG A 161 6.62 -11.41 8.43
CA ARG A 161 5.69 -11.87 9.48
C ARG A 161 5.85 -11.09 10.79
N ALA A 162 7.08 -10.88 11.25
CA ALA A 162 7.35 -10.10 12.45
C ALA A 162 6.94 -8.62 12.29
N GLY A 163 7.23 -8.02 11.11
CA GLY A 163 6.77 -6.67 10.76
C GLY A 163 5.24 -6.56 10.77
N LEU A 164 4.54 -7.58 10.27
CA LEU A 164 3.08 -7.63 10.29
C LEU A 164 2.51 -7.77 11.71
N ALA A 165 3.15 -8.58 12.57
CA ALA A 165 2.77 -8.65 13.97
C ALA A 165 2.93 -7.28 14.68
N ARG A 166 4.03 -6.55 14.40
CA ARG A 166 4.23 -5.19 14.90
C ARG A 166 3.19 -4.21 14.36
N ALA A 167 2.93 -4.25 13.05
CA ALA A 167 1.93 -3.39 12.41
C ALA A 167 0.53 -3.57 12.99
N THR A 168 0.21 -4.76 13.51
CA THR A 168 -1.09 -5.06 14.11
C THR A 168 -1.10 -4.91 15.64
N ALA A 169 0.00 -4.50 16.28
CA ALA A 169 0.13 -4.50 17.76
C ALA A 169 -0.91 -3.62 18.47
N LEU A 170 -1.23 -2.45 17.88
CA LEU A 170 -2.22 -1.50 18.43
C LEU A 170 -3.66 -1.75 17.94
N ASP A 171 -3.96 -2.91 17.34
CA ASP A 171 -5.26 -3.23 16.75
C ASP A 171 -5.77 -2.11 15.80
N PRO A 172 -5.00 -1.77 14.75
CA PRO A 172 -5.31 -0.67 13.85
C PRO A 172 -6.61 -0.92 13.09
N GLU A 173 -7.23 0.18 12.62
CA GLU A 173 -8.40 0.10 11.73
C GLU A 173 -8.02 0.01 10.25
N ILE A 174 -6.81 0.50 9.91
CA ILE A 174 -6.29 0.51 8.56
C ILE A 174 -4.87 -0.06 8.55
N LEU A 175 -4.61 -1.00 7.64
CA LEU A 175 -3.28 -1.55 7.38
C LEU A 175 -2.79 -1.10 6.02
N PHE A 176 -1.61 -0.50 6.02
CA PHE A 176 -0.88 -0.14 4.81
C PHE A 176 0.25 -1.15 4.57
N TYR A 177 0.41 -1.54 3.33
CA TYR A 177 1.43 -2.50 2.91
C TYR A 177 2.22 -1.92 1.73
N ASP A 178 3.52 -1.79 1.92
CA ASP A 178 4.45 -1.40 0.87
C ASP A 178 5.21 -2.64 0.40
N GLU A 179 4.87 -3.12 -0.78
CA GLU A 179 5.49 -4.29 -1.43
C GLU A 179 5.66 -5.49 -0.47
N PRO A 180 4.56 -6.03 0.07
CA PRO A 180 4.62 -7.02 1.15
C PRO A 180 5.33 -8.32 0.76
N SER A 181 5.24 -8.74 -0.49
CA SER A 181 5.82 -9.98 -1.02
C SER A 181 7.14 -9.79 -1.79
N ALA A 182 7.57 -8.54 -2.00
CA ALA A 182 8.77 -8.25 -2.77
C ALA A 182 10.03 -8.97 -2.22
N GLY A 183 10.77 -9.60 -3.15
CA GLY A 183 12.01 -10.30 -2.84
C GLY A 183 11.84 -11.66 -2.16
N LEU A 184 10.63 -12.21 -2.14
CA LEU A 184 10.32 -13.54 -1.64
C LEU A 184 10.18 -14.54 -2.79
N ASP A 185 10.42 -15.82 -2.50
CA ASP A 185 10.07 -16.87 -3.44
C ASP A 185 8.54 -17.03 -3.56
N PRO A 186 8.02 -17.62 -4.67
CA PRO A 186 6.56 -17.67 -4.90
C PRO A 186 5.76 -18.37 -3.80
N VAL A 187 6.33 -19.38 -3.12
CA VAL A 187 5.63 -20.10 -2.05
C VAL A 187 5.54 -19.24 -0.79
N THR A 188 6.64 -18.57 -0.45
CA THR A 188 6.68 -17.67 0.70
C THR A 188 5.79 -16.43 0.46
N SER A 189 5.79 -15.88 -0.77
CA SER A 189 4.90 -14.80 -1.19
C SER A 189 3.43 -15.19 -1.00
N ALA A 190 3.02 -16.34 -1.54
CA ALA A 190 1.67 -16.86 -1.36
C ALA A 190 1.28 -17.02 0.13
N ALA A 191 2.22 -17.47 0.96
CA ALA A 191 1.98 -17.64 2.39
C ALA A 191 1.87 -16.29 3.15
N ILE A 192 2.49 -15.21 2.65
CA ILE A 192 2.29 -13.84 3.18
C ILE A 192 0.93 -13.31 2.75
N ASP A 193 0.53 -13.50 1.48
CA ASP A 193 -0.78 -13.08 0.97
C ASP A 193 -1.93 -13.75 1.76
N GLU A 194 -1.84 -15.06 1.99
CA GLU A 194 -2.82 -15.79 2.81
C GLU A 194 -2.89 -15.24 4.24
N LEU A 195 -1.72 -14.94 4.83
CA LEU A 195 -1.66 -14.36 6.17
C LEU A 195 -2.30 -12.95 6.20
N MET A 196 -2.07 -12.12 5.20
CA MET A 196 -2.68 -10.79 5.08
C MET A 196 -4.21 -10.90 4.98
N MET A 197 -4.72 -11.77 4.10
CA MET A 197 -6.17 -12.02 3.96
C MET A 197 -6.80 -12.53 5.27
N ASP A 198 -6.11 -13.45 5.94
CA ASP A 198 -6.58 -14.05 7.21
C ASP A 198 -6.66 -13.00 8.32
N LEU A 199 -5.62 -12.15 8.43
CA LEU A 199 -5.60 -11.04 9.40
C LEU A 199 -6.65 -9.98 9.07
N SER A 200 -6.78 -9.55 7.81
CA SER A 200 -7.80 -8.59 7.39
C SER A 200 -9.20 -9.06 7.75
N LYS A 201 -9.48 -10.34 7.49
CA LYS A 201 -10.78 -10.94 7.83
C LYS A 201 -11.02 -11.08 9.33
N LYS A 202 -10.01 -11.52 10.11
CA LYS A 202 -10.14 -11.74 11.56
C LYS A 202 -10.24 -10.43 12.33
N LEU A 203 -9.46 -9.44 11.94
CA LEU A 203 -9.40 -8.14 12.59
C LEU A 203 -10.43 -7.15 12.03
N GLN A 204 -11.09 -7.49 10.91
CA GLN A 204 -12.02 -6.61 10.19
C GLN A 204 -11.40 -5.24 9.87
N VAL A 205 -10.14 -5.24 9.45
CA VAL A 205 -9.38 -4.05 9.09
C VAL A 205 -9.53 -3.72 7.62
N THR A 206 -9.39 -2.46 7.27
CA THR A 206 -9.26 -1.98 5.90
C THR A 206 -7.81 -2.11 5.48
N SER A 207 -7.52 -2.64 4.30
CA SER A 207 -6.16 -2.86 3.81
C SER A 207 -5.90 -2.06 2.54
N VAL A 208 -4.80 -1.30 2.51
CA VAL A 208 -4.29 -0.62 1.32
C VAL A 208 -2.93 -1.21 0.99
N VAL A 209 -2.81 -1.84 -0.16
CA VAL A 209 -1.61 -2.57 -0.58
C VAL A 209 -1.02 -1.92 -1.82
N VAL A 210 0.23 -1.53 -1.77
CA VAL A 210 1.01 -1.12 -2.93
C VAL A 210 1.84 -2.30 -3.39
N THR A 211 1.70 -2.72 -4.64
CA THR A 211 2.54 -3.79 -5.22
C THR A 211 2.63 -3.69 -6.74
N HIS A 212 3.69 -4.24 -7.29
CA HIS A 212 3.86 -4.51 -8.72
C HIS A 212 3.76 -6.02 -9.04
N GLU A 213 3.55 -6.87 -8.03
CA GLU A 213 3.41 -8.32 -8.22
C GLU A 213 1.95 -8.68 -8.54
N MET A 214 1.68 -8.96 -9.82
CA MET A 214 0.31 -9.18 -10.31
C MET A 214 -0.37 -10.39 -9.67
N ASP A 215 0.33 -11.50 -9.49
CA ASP A 215 -0.26 -12.71 -8.91
C ASP A 215 -0.71 -12.49 -7.46
N SER A 216 0.06 -11.74 -6.68
CA SER A 216 -0.31 -11.30 -5.34
C SER A 216 -1.51 -10.35 -5.40
N ALA A 217 -1.46 -9.32 -6.25
CA ALA A 217 -2.53 -8.35 -6.43
C ALA A 217 -3.88 -9.03 -6.73
N PHE A 218 -3.91 -9.94 -7.71
CA PHE A 218 -5.13 -10.68 -8.06
C PHE A 218 -5.59 -11.67 -6.99
N ARG A 219 -4.68 -12.14 -6.13
CA ARG A 219 -5.05 -13.04 -5.02
C ARG A 219 -5.76 -12.31 -3.89
N ILE A 220 -5.27 -11.12 -3.51
CA ILE A 220 -5.69 -10.44 -2.29
C ILE A 220 -6.73 -9.34 -2.49
N ALA A 221 -6.83 -8.75 -3.70
CA ALA A 221 -7.66 -7.56 -3.93
C ALA A 221 -9.16 -7.85 -3.93
N ASP A 222 -9.93 -6.98 -3.27
CA ASP A 222 -11.36 -6.78 -3.53
C ASP A 222 -11.55 -5.79 -4.67
N ARG A 223 -10.82 -4.66 -4.61
CA ARG A 223 -10.75 -3.64 -5.65
C ARG A 223 -9.29 -3.28 -5.94
N MET A 224 -9.07 -2.74 -7.12
CA MET A 224 -7.76 -2.39 -7.63
C MET A 224 -7.78 -0.97 -8.19
N VAL A 225 -6.67 -0.27 -8.03
CA VAL A 225 -6.39 1.04 -8.65
C VAL A 225 -5.12 0.89 -9.46
N MET A 226 -5.18 1.23 -10.74
CA MET A 226 -3.99 1.33 -11.57
C MET A 226 -3.58 2.78 -11.72
N LEU A 227 -2.33 3.08 -11.36
CA LEU A 227 -1.70 4.37 -11.56
C LEU A 227 -0.79 4.32 -12.78
N ASP A 228 -0.80 5.41 -13.55
CA ASP A 228 0.20 5.71 -14.55
C ASP A 228 0.54 7.20 -14.50
N LYS A 229 1.84 7.53 -14.54
CA LYS A 229 2.36 8.91 -14.56
C LYS A 229 1.65 9.84 -13.57
N GLY A 230 1.46 9.37 -12.34
CA GLY A 230 0.84 10.13 -11.26
C GLY A 230 -0.68 10.26 -11.30
N ARG A 231 -1.37 9.61 -12.25
CA ARG A 231 -2.82 9.65 -12.41
C ARG A 231 -3.46 8.28 -12.25
N VAL A 232 -4.74 8.26 -11.90
CA VAL A 232 -5.52 7.02 -11.87
C VAL A 232 -5.99 6.70 -13.30
N LEU A 233 -5.49 5.62 -13.87
CA LEU A 233 -5.99 5.10 -15.15
C LEU A 233 -7.35 4.41 -14.98
N LYS A 234 -7.44 3.54 -13.97
CA LYS A 234 -8.66 2.78 -13.70
C LYS A 234 -8.78 2.46 -12.22
N ILE A 235 -9.99 2.47 -11.73
CA ILE A 235 -10.39 1.89 -10.45
C ILE A 235 -11.59 0.97 -10.69
N GLY A 236 -11.57 -0.21 -10.07
CA GLY A 236 -12.66 -1.18 -10.23
C GLY A 236 -12.49 -2.41 -9.37
N ARG A 237 -13.42 -3.34 -9.48
CA ARG A 237 -13.32 -4.64 -8.84
C ARG A 237 -12.27 -5.51 -9.52
N ARG A 238 -11.68 -6.43 -8.79
CA ARG A 238 -10.73 -7.42 -9.33
C ARG A 238 -11.20 -8.06 -10.64
N ALA A 239 -12.49 -8.42 -10.75
CA ALA A 239 -13.05 -9.04 -11.93
C ALA A 239 -12.99 -8.15 -13.19
N GLU A 240 -13.05 -6.82 -13.03
CA GLU A 240 -12.94 -5.88 -14.15
C GLU A 240 -11.51 -5.82 -14.69
N PHE A 241 -10.53 -5.89 -13.81
CA PHE A 241 -9.11 -5.99 -14.18
C PHE A 241 -8.78 -7.36 -14.80
N GLN A 242 -9.37 -8.44 -14.26
CA GLN A 242 -9.23 -9.76 -14.84
C GLN A 242 -9.77 -9.81 -16.28
N ALA A 243 -10.91 -9.18 -16.52
CA ALA A 243 -11.50 -9.10 -17.86
C ALA A 243 -10.57 -8.38 -18.87
N ILE A 244 -9.85 -7.33 -18.43
CA ILE A 244 -8.85 -6.66 -19.28
C ILE A 244 -7.62 -7.55 -19.50
N ARG A 245 -7.14 -8.22 -18.43
CA ARG A 245 -6.01 -9.14 -18.50
C ARG A 245 -6.25 -10.27 -19.50
N ASP A 246 -7.45 -10.84 -19.50
CA ASP A 246 -7.83 -12.01 -20.31
C ASP A 246 -8.35 -11.62 -21.71
N ALA A 247 -8.55 -10.34 -21.98
CA ALA A 247 -9.09 -9.87 -23.25
C ALA A 247 -8.11 -10.10 -24.40
N PRO A 248 -8.57 -10.51 -25.61
CA PRO A 248 -7.72 -10.52 -26.79
C PRO A 248 -7.23 -9.10 -27.12
N PRO A 249 -5.92 -8.90 -27.42
CA PRO A 249 -5.36 -7.56 -27.68
C PRO A 249 -6.15 -6.75 -28.73
N GLU A 250 -6.68 -7.43 -29.76
CA GLU A 250 -7.47 -6.81 -30.83
C GLU A 250 -8.81 -6.24 -30.36
N SER A 251 -9.32 -6.68 -29.23
CA SER A 251 -10.59 -6.20 -28.64
C SER A 251 -10.44 -4.92 -27.83
N LEU A 252 -9.20 -4.52 -27.52
CA LEU A 252 -8.89 -3.37 -26.67
C LEU A 252 -8.89 -2.08 -27.53
N ASN A 253 -9.93 -1.28 -27.36
CA ASN A 253 -10.15 -0.10 -28.21
C ASN A 253 -9.47 1.17 -27.67
N SER A 254 -9.26 1.27 -26.34
CA SER A 254 -8.63 2.45 -25.74
C SER A 254 -7.12 2.23 -25.54
N LEU A 255 -6.36 3.34 -25.55
CA LEU A 255 -4.93 3.31 -25.18
C LEU A 255 -4.76 2.84 -23.74
N ASP A 256 -5.60 3.31 -22.84
CA ASP A 256 -5.55 2.95 -21.40
C ASP A 256 -5.77 1.45 -21.19
N ASP A 257 -6.74 0.82 -21.90
CA ASP A 257 -6.95 -0.63 -21.79
C ASP A 257 -5.75 -1.42 -22.33
N ARG A 258 -5.10 -0.94 -23.39
CA ARG A 258 -3.87 -1.57 -23.94
C ARG A 258 -2.68 -1.41 -22.99
N LEU A 259 -2.49 -0.24 -22.37
CA LEU A 259 -1.49 -0.01 -21.32
C LEU A 259 -1.72 -0.94 -20.12
N MET A 260 -2.96 -1.03 -19.66
CA MET A 260 -3.33 -1.92 -18.58
C MET A 260 -3.11 -3.39 -18.95
N HIS A 261 -3.54 -3.82 -20.13
CA HIS A 261 -3.36 -5.19 -20.61
C HIS A 261 -1.87 -5.57 -20.66
N GLN A 262 -1.04 -4.70 -21.25
CA GLN A 262 0.41 -4.91 -21.30
C GLN A 262 1.00 -5.07 -19.89
N PHE A 263 0.65 -4.17 -18.97
CA PHE A 263 1.15 -4.20 -17.59
C PHE A 263 0.67 -5.44 -16.84
N LEU A 264 -0.62 -5.78 -16.93
CA LEU A 264 -1.23 -6.91 -16.21
C LEU A 264 -0.70 -8.27 -16.69
N ASN A 265 -0.27 -8.37 -17.95
CA ASN A 265 0.30 -9.59 -18.53
C ASN A 265 1.82 -9.62 -18.51
N GLY A 266 2.51 -8.51 -18.20
CA GLY A 266 3.96 -8.41 -18.20
C GLY A 266 4.56 -8.66 -19.59
N THR A 267 3.88 -8.24 -20.67
CA THR A 267 4.37 -8.42 -22.04
C THR A 267 5.37 -7.33 -22.41
N SER A 268 6.41 -7.70 -23.17
CA SER A 268 7.44 -6.75 -23.63
C SER A 268 6.95 -5.83 -24.74
N ASP A 269 5.97 -6.30 -25.52
CA ASP A 269 5.46 -5.58 -26.70
C ASP A 269 4.18 -4.83 -26.36
N GLY A 270 4.15 -3.53 -26.62
CA GLY A 270 2.97 -2.70 -26.42
C GLY A 270 3.29 -1.24 -26.06
N PRO A 271 2.24 -0.42 -25.83
CA PRO A 271 2.37 1.03 -25.75
C PRO A 271 3.30 1.56 -24.64
N ILE A 272 3.57 0.78 -23.58
CA ILE A 272 4.53 1.18 -22.54
C ILE A 272 5.94 1.19 -23.10
N THR A 273 6.35 0.10 -23.73
CA THR A 273 7.71 -0.08 -24.29
C THR A 273 7.90 0.70 -25.59
N ASP A 274 6.87 0.81 -26.41
CA ASP A 274 6.91 1.63 -27.62
C ASP A 274 7.17 3.11 -27.30
N ALA A 275 6.56 3.62 -26.22
CA ALA A 275 6.78 5.00 -25.77
C ALA A 275 8.19 5.23 -25.17
N GLU A 276 8.79 4.22 -24.55
CA GLU A 276 10.17 4.30 -24.01
C GLU A 276 11.25 4.17 -25.10
N GLY A 277 10.93 3.43 -26.18
CA GLY A 277 11.83 3.24 -27.33
C GLY A 277 11.83 4.38 -28.34
N MET A 278 10.88 5.32 -28.27
CA MET A 278 10.80 6.44 -29.19
C MET A 278 11.87 7.47 -28.92
N THR A 279 12.60 7.84 -29.98
CA THR A 279 13.52 9.00 -29.95
C THR A 279 12.75 10.30 -29.73
N GLU A 280 13.42 11.35 -29.22
CA GLU A 280 12.79 12.69 -29.09
C GLU A 280 12.20 13.19 -30.41
N PHE A 281 12.82 12.83 -31.52
CA PHE A 281 12.38 13.19 -32.87
C PHE A 281 11.05 12.49 -33.24
N GLU A 282 10.87 11.22 -32.90
CA GLU A 282 9.64 10.49 -33.16
C GLU A 282 8.49 11.00 -32.28
N LYS A 283 8.80 11.39 -31.02
CA LYS A 283 7.82 12.04 -30.12
C LYS A 283 7.31 13.37 -30.67
N LEU A 284 8.19 14.18 -31.27
CA LEU A 284 7.85 15.46 -31.93
C LEU A 284 6.94 15.27 -33.14
N ILE A 285 7.16 14.24 -33.95
CA ILE A 285 6.34 13.95 -35.15
C ILE A 285 4.90 13.52 -34.74
N ILE A 286 4.74 12.79 -33.63
CA ILE A 286 3.43 12.30 -33.19
C ILE A 286 2.65 13.38 -32.43
N SER A 287 3.33 14.28 -31.71
CA SER A 287 2.71 15.40 -31.01
C SER A 287 2.18 16.51 -31.91
N GLY A 288 2.62 16.54 -33.17
CA GLY A 288 2.10 17.50 -34.18
C GLY A 288 2.51 18.95 -33.94
N GLU A 289 3.61 19.19 -33.19
CA GLU A 289 4.25 20.50 -33.02
C GLU A 289 5.48 20.66 -33.95
#